data_fbe98efc701ba79db4319bace2da1c33
#
_entry.id   fbe98efc701ba79db4319bace2da1c33
#
_cell.length_a   1.000
_cell.length_b   1.000
_cell.length_c   1.000
_cell.angle_alpha   90.00
_cell.angle_beta   90.00
_cell.angle_gamma   90.00
#
_symmetry.space_group_name_H-M   'P 1'
#
loop_
_entity.id
_entity.type
_entity.pdbx_description
1 polymer ?
#
loop_
_entity_poly.entity_id
_entity_poly.type
_entity_poly.pdbx_seq_one_letter_code
_entity_poly.pdbx_strand_id
1 'polypeptide(L)'
;MPPRGVLTRRLFILGGFWSTLALAFVGLTGPSLDFWWPRTVAGAARKVFVSSDRVPKVGDDPVVIPEGRFFLVNLPPGTTPNGEETPGGLLALWRKCPHLGCTVPWRADFTFLGRTGWFRCPCHGSTYTKEGGILVAGPAPRPLDLFDLEVQDDKSVVVTTGVTVAIKGGPENPSKAIPYDA
;
A
#
# COMPACT_ATOMS: atom_id res chain seq x y z
N MET A 1 -66.96 23.24 3.55
CA MET A 1 -66.08 22.31 2.83
C MET A 1 -65.39 23.08 1.73
N PRO A 2 -64.06 23.15 1.67
CA PRO A 2 -63.36 23.82 0.57
C PRO A 2 -63.64 23.04 -0.73
N PRO A 3 -63.74 23.72 -1.90
CA PRO A 3 -64.00 23.03 -3.16
C PRO A 3 -62.81 22.15 -3.49
N ARG A 4 -63.08 20.89 -3.82
CA ARG A 4 -62.10 19.97 -4.35
C ARG A 4 -61.52 20.59 -5.61
N GLY A 5 -60.20 20.85 -5.57
CA GLY A 5 -59.51 21.50 -6.68
C GLY A 5 -59.70 20.72 -7.97
N VAL A 6 -60.39 21.30 -8.93
CA VAL A 6 -60.55 20.73 -10.28
C VAL A 6 -59.20 20.77 -10.98
N LEU A 7 -58.59 19.59 -11.23
CA LEU A 7 -57.40 19.45 -12.01
C LEU A 7 -57.67 19.92 -13.44
N THR A 8 -57.24 21.13 -13.79
CA THR A 8 -57.33 21.61 -15.15
C THR A 8 -56.25 20.91 -16.00
N ARG A 9 -56.49 20.73 -17.31
CA ARG A 9 -55.52 20.14 -18.26
C ARG A 9 -54.16 20.83 -18.18
N ARG A 10 -54.16 22.15 -17.98
CA ARG A 10 -52.91 22.93 -17.82
C ARG A 10 -52.14 22.55 -16.56
N LEU A 11 -52.80 22.39 -15.39
CA LEU A 11 -52.18 21.97 -14.14
C LEU A 11 -51.64 20.55 -14.21
N PHE A 12 -52.35 19.65 -14.91
CA PHE A 12 -51.91 18.27 -15.12
C PHE A 12 -50.63 18.21 -15.97
N ILE A 13 -50.58 18.95 -17.09
CA ILE A 13 -49.40 18.99 -17.98
C ILE A 13 -48.21 19.64 -17.29
N LEU A 14 -48.43 20.77 -16.60
CA LEU A 14 -47.34 21.45 -15.87
C LEU A 14 -46.83 20.58 -14.71
N GLY A 15 -47.70 19.96 -13.95
CA GLY A 15 -47.36 19.03 -12.89
C GLY A 15 -46.56 17.83 -13.37
N GLY A 16 -47.03 17.21 -14.47
CA GLY A 16 -46.30 16.12 -15.13
C GLY A 16 -44.92 16.54 -15.63
N PHE A 17 -44.83 17.68 -16.30
CA PHE A 17 -43.54 18.22 -16.77
C PHE A 17 -42.53 18.45 -15.63
N TRP A 18 -42.95 19.14 -14.56
CA TRP A 18 -42.07 19.43 -13.43
C TRP A 18 -41.69 18.15 -12.66
N SER A 19 -42.60 17.18 -12.52
CA SER A 19 -42.31 15.90 -11.88
C SER A 19 -41.27 15.10 -12.69
N THR A 20 -41.44 15.05 -14.02
CA THR A 20 -40.48 14.35 -14.89
C THR A 20 -39.11 15.02 -14.86
N LEU A 21 -39.07 16.35 -14.88
CA LEU A 21 -37.82 17.12 -14.80
C LEU A 21 -37.12 16.86 -13.45
N ALA A 22 -37.87 16.87 -12.35
CA ALA A 22 -37.33 16.59 -11.01
C ALA A 22 -36.76 15.14 -10.92
N LEU A 23 -37.50 14.17 -11.44
CA LEU A 23 -37.03 12.77 -11.48
C LEU A 23 -35.76 12.62 -12.35
N ALA A 24 -35.74 13.26 -13.52
CA ALA A 24 -34.55 13.27 -14.37
C ALA A 24 -33.36 13.91 -13.68
N PHE A 25 -33.57 15.02 -13.00
CA PHE A 25 -32.51 15.70 -12.22
C PHE A 25 -31.98 14.82 -11.11
N VAL A 26 -32.83 14.22 -10.29
CA VAL A 26 -32.42 13.31 -9.21
C VAL A 26 -31.73 12.06 -9.76
N GLY A 27 -32.27 11.50 -10.87
CA GLY A 27 -31.69 10.32 -11.50
C GLY A 27 -30.32 10.56 -12.13
N LEU A 28 -30.04 11.79 -12.58
CA LEU A 28 -28.72 12.16 -13.12
C LEU A 28 -27.75 12.61 -12.03
N THR A 29 -28.21 13.42 -11.09
CA THR A 29 -27.33 13.98 -10.05
C THR A 29 -26.94 12.95 -9.00
N GLY A 30 -27.84 12.05 -8.60
CA GLY A 30 -27.59 11.03 -7.61
C GLY A 30 -26.38 10.14 -7.95
N PRO A 31 -26.42 9.41 -9.08
CA PRO A 31 -25.28 8.59 -9.53
C PRO A 31 -24.02 9.39 -9.80
N SER A 32 -24.15 10.63 -10.32
CA SER A 32 -23.00 11.49 -10.58
C SER A 32 -22.30 11.90 -9.28
N LEU A 33 -23.06 12.28 -8.26
CA LEU A 33 -22.50 12.62 -6.94
C LEU A 33 -21.84 11.40 -6.28
N ASP A 34 -22.44 10.21 -6.40
CA ASP A 34 -21.87 8.96 -5.90
C ASP A 34 -20.57 8.58 -6.63
N PHE A 35 -20.49 8.87 -7.92
CA PHE A 35 -19.26 8.68 -8.72
C PHE A 35 -18.14 9.65 -8.30
N TRP A 36 -18.45 10.91 -8.09
CA TRP A 36 -17.47 11.93 -7.69
C TRP A 36 -17.12 11.90 -6.21
N TRP A 37 -17.93 11.26 -5.39
CA TRP A 37 -17.66 11.16 -3.95
C TRP A 37 -16.52 10.19 -3.71
N PRO A 38 -15.40 10.63 -3.11
CA PRO A 38 -14.28 9.73 -2.85
C PRO A 38 -14.69 8.63 -1.89
N ARG A 39 -14.84 7.44 -2.41
CA ARG A 39 -15.07 6.25 -1.57
C ARG A 39 -13.77 5.93 -0.85
N THR A 40 -13.71 6.17 0.44
CA THR A 40 -12.56 5.92 1.33
C THR A 40 -12.16 4.45 1.45
N VAL A 41 -12.76 3.58 0.64
CA VAL A 41 -12.56 2.12 0.71
C VAL A 41 -11.24 1.66 0.08
N ALA A 42 -10.66 2.43 -0.84
CA ALA A 42 -9.39 2.09 -1.47
C ALA A 42 -8.23 2.56 -0.59
N GLY A 43 -7.79 1.72 0.32
CA GLY A 43 -6.60 1.98 1.14
C GLY A 43 -6.80 1.90 2.64
N ALA A 44 -7.95 1.40 3.09
CA ALA A 44 -8.17 1.13 4.51
C ALA A 44 -7.07 0.23 5.08
N ALA A 45 -6.64 0.53 6.29
CA ALA A 45 -5.68 -0.29 7.02
C ALA A 45 -6.21 -1.73 7.17
N ARG A 46 -5.37 -2.71 6.88
CA ARG A 46 -5.70 -4.12 6.98
C ARG A 46 -4.56 -4.86 7.68
N LYS A 47 -4.88 -5.68 8.65
CA LYS A 47 -3.92 -6.57 9.31
C LYS A 47 -3.73 -7.85 8.48
N VAL A 48 -2.48 -8.19 8.21
CA VAL A 48 -2.06 -9.42 7.53
C VAL A 48 -1.27 -10.24 8.51
N PHE A 49 -1.70 -11.49 8.74
CA PHE A 49 -1.02 -12.43 9.62
C PHE A 49 -0.03 -13.27 8.81
N VAL A 50 1.20 -13.35 9.29
CA VAL A 50 2.26 -14.18 8.73
C VAL A 50 2.66 -15.19 9.79
N SER A 51 2.46 -16.47 9.52
CA SER A 51 2.85 -17.54 10.43
C SER A 51 4.37 -17.62 10.56
N SER A 52 4.86 -18.11 11.70
CA SER A 52 6.29 -18.17 12.01
C SER A 52 7.12 -18.99 11.01
N ASP A 53 6.52 -20.00 10.38
CA ASP A 53 7.15 -20.81 9.32
C ASP A 53 7.41 -20.04 8.02
N ARG A 54 6.71 -18.93 7.80
CA ARG A 54 6.89 -18.06 6.62
C ARG A 54 7.84 -16.89 6.90
N VAL A 55 8.30 -16.71 8.12
CA VAL A 55 9.25 -15.65 8.46
C VAL A 55 10.65 -16.05 8.00
N PRO A 56 11.37 -15.21 7.22
CA PRO A 56 12.72 -15.53 6.78
C PRO A 56 13.69 -15.59 7.95
N LYS A 57 14.70 -16.46 7.86
CA LYS A 57 15.81 -16.45 8.80
C LYS A 57 16.68 -15.21 8.61
N VAL A 58 17.48 -14.90 9.61
CA VAL A 58 18.39 -13.75 9.56
C VAL A 58 19.32 -13.84 8.34
N GLY A 59 19.29 -12.84 7.48
CA GLY A 59 20.11 -12.75 6.28
C GLY A 59 19.61 -13.51 5.05
N ASP A 60 18.55 -14.31 5.15
CA ASP A 60 17.92 -14.99 4.01
C ASP A 60 17.37 -14.02 2.97
N ASP A 61 16.99 -14.56 1.83
CA ASP A 61 16.31 -13.80 0.79
C ASP A 61 14.93 -13.30 1.26
N PRO A 62 14.48 -12.15 0.76
CA PRO A 62 13.18 -11.60 1.09
C PRO A 62 12.01 -12.54 0.75
N VAL A 63 11.13 -12.75 1.70
CA VAL A 63 9.90 -13.54 1.50
C VAL A 63 8.78 -12.64 1.01
N VAL A 64 8.14 -13.03 -0.08
CA VAL A 64 6.98 -12.32 -0.64
C VAL A 64 5.73 -12.68 0.16
N ILE A 65 4.99 -11.66 0.61
CA ILE A 65 3.66 -11.81 1.21
C ILE A 65 2.63 -11.18 0.26
N PRO A 66 2.05 -11.95 -0.65
CA PRO A 66 1.17 -11.43 -1.70
C PRO A 66 -0.09 -10.78 -1.14
N GLU A 67 -0.61 -11.31 -0.04
CA GLU A 67 -1.85 -10.88 0.62
C GLU A 67 -1.77 -9.42 1.09
N GLY A 68 -0.59 -8.99 1.52
CA GLY A 68 -0.32 -7.62 1.96
C GLY A 68 0.49 -6.79 0.97
N ARG A 69 0.92 -7.39 -0.15
CA ARG A 69 1.77 -6.75 -1.18
C ARG A 69 3.08 -6.19 -0.62
N PHE A 70 3.70 -6.92 0.30
CA PHE A 70 4.99 -6.54 0.87
C PHE A 70 6.00 -7.69 0.80
N PHE A 71 7.26 -7.36 1.06
CA PHE A 71 8.31 -8.30 1.39
C PHE A 71 8.55 -8.28 2.89
N LEU A 72 8.74 -9.45 3.46
CA LEU A 72 9.30 -9.59 4.80
C LEU A 72 10.80 -9.89 4.65
N VAL A 73 11.63 -9.09 5.31
CA VAL A 73 13.08 -9.27 5.37
C VAL A 73 13.52 -9.38 6.82
N ASN A 74 14.54 -10.18 7.09
CA ASN A 74 15.12 -10.33 8.42
C ASN A 74 16.60 -9.95 8.36
N LEU A 75 16.94 -8.82 8.95
CA LEU A 75 18.28 -8.23 8.88
C LEU A 75 19.17 -8.74 10.00
N PRO A 76 20.45 -9.00 9.74
CA PRO A 76 21.43 -9.18 10.82
C PRO A 76 21.66 -7.83 11.54
N PRO A 77 21.95 -7.85 12.84
CA PRO A 77 22.36 -6.63 13.54
C PRO A 77 23.70 -6.13 13.02
N GLY A 78 23.92 -4.82 13.11
CA GLY A 78 25.18 -4.17 12.72
C GLY A 78 24.99 -3.06 11.71
N THR A 79 26.07 -2.71 10.99
CA THR A 79 26.07 -1.65 10.00
C THR A 79 25.72 -2.20 8.61
N THR A 80 24.75 -1.61 7.96
CA THR A 80 24.38 -1.96 6.59
C THR A 80 25.45 -1.50 5.59
N PRO A 81 25.48 -2.04 4.36
CA PRO A 81 26.41 -1.58 3.33
C PRO A 81 26.34 -0.09 3.00
N ASN A 82 25.24 0.57 3.36
CA ASN A 82 25.04 2.00 3.16
C ASN A 82 25.47 2.85 4.37
N GLY A 83 26.05 2.22 5.41
CA GLY A 83 26.51 2.90 6.63
C GLY A 83 25.45 3.15 7.69
N GLU A 84 24.20 2.71 7.47
CA GLU A 84 23.13 2.83 8.47
C GLU A 84 23.21 1.70 9.51
N GLU A 85 23.04 2.05 10.75
CA GLU A 85 22.94 1.09 11.85
C GLU A 85 21.58 0.42 11.88
N THR A 86 21.58 -0.90 12.13
CA THR A 86 20.35 -1.67 12.31
C THR A 86 20.43 -2.51 13.59
N PRO A 87 19.37 -2.55 14.41
CA PRO A 87 19.30 -3.45 15.57
C PRO A 87 19.21 -4.91 15.14
N GLY A 88 19.01 -5.17 13.84
CA GLY A 88 18.62 -6.47 13.31
C GLY A 88 17.16 -6.76 13.50
N GLY A 89 16.62 -7.75 12.77
CA GLY A 89 15.24 -8.18 12.85
C GLY A 89 14.42 -7.87 11.60
N LEU A 90 13.10 -7.82 11.78
CA LEU A 90 12.15 -7.81 10.67
C LEU A 90 11.80 -6.41 10.17
N LEU A 91 11.67 -6.30 8.85
CA LEU A 91 11.06 -5.17 8.15
C LEU A 91 10.02 -5.67 7.16
N ALA A 92 8.91 -4.96 7.05
CA ALA A 92 7.89 -5.19 6.04
C ALA A 92 8.00 -4.10 4.95
N LEU A 93 8.66 -4.42 3.83
CA LEU A 93 8.93 -3.50 2.73
C LEU A 93 7.76 -3.52 1.73
N TRP A 94 7.10 -2.39 1.50
CA TRP A 94 6.03 -2.33 0.51
C TRP A 94 6.57 -2.54 -0.90
N ARG A 95 5.95 -3.45 -1.65
CA ARG A 95 6.33 -3.79 -3.03
C ARG A 95 5.97 -2.73 -4.07
N LYS A 96 5.74 -1.51 -3.66
CA LYS A 96 5.36 -0.40 -4.53
C LYS A 96 6.51 0.57 -4.72
N CYS A 97 6.94 0.75 -5.97
CA CYS A 97 8.00 1.70 -6.32
C CYS A 97 7.55 3.15 -6.03
N PRO A 98 8.33 3.91 -5.25
CA PRO A 98 7.99 5.31 -4.94
C PRO A 98 8.04 6.26 -6.15
N HIS A 99 8.55 5.81 -7.30
CA HIS A 99 8.53 6.60 -8.54
C HIS A 99 7.10 6.78 -9.07
N LEU A 100 6.52 5.72 -9.65
CA LEU A 100 5.19 5.74 -10.26
C LEU A 100 4.31 4.54 -9.84
N GLY A 101 4.65 3.87 -8.76
CA GLY A 101 3.80 2.85 -8.16
C GLY A 101 3.90 1.45 -8.76
N CYS A 102 4.86 1.19 -9.67
CA CYS A 102 5.08 -0.16 -10.22
C CYS A 102 5.41 -1.16 -9.12
N THR A 103 4.99 -2.42 -9.30
CA THR A 103 5.38 -3.50 -8.39
C THR A 103 6.87 -3.81 -8.55
N VAL A 104 7.61 -3.78 -7.45
CA VAL A 104 9.04 -4.08 -7.41
C VAL A 104 9.22 -5.55 -7.04
N PRO A 105 9.83 -6.38 -7.92
CA PRO A 105 10.20 -7.76 -7.57
C PRO A 105 11.56 -7.80 -6.87
N TRP A 106 11.79 -8.88 -6.10
CA TRP A 106 13.12 -9.33 -5.71
C TRP A 106 13.76 -10.08 -6.88
N ARG A 107 15.03 -9.76 -7.17
CA ARG A 107 15.84 -10.39 -8.22
C ARG A 107 17.10 -10.97 -7.60
N ALA A 108 17.00 -12.22 -7.18
CA ALA A 108 18.12 -12.94 -6.55
C ALA A 108 19.32 -13.11 -7.49
N ASP A 109 19.06 -13.21 -8.80
CA ASP A 109 20.02 -13.41 -9.86
C ASP A 109 20.66 -12.12 -10.39
N PHE A 110 20.11 -10.96 -10.06
CA PHE A 110 20.57 -9.69 -10.59
C PHE A 110 21.79 -9.17 -9.84
N THR A 111 22.89 -8.96 -10.58
CA THR A 111 24.15 -8.44 -10.05
C THR A 111 24.29 -6.95 -10.39
N PHE A 112 24.56 -6.12 -9.39
CA PHE A 112 24.78 -4.69 -9.52
C PHE A 112 25.78 -4.21 -8.45
N LEU A 113 26.70 -3.32 -8.78
CA LEU A 113 27.77 -2.82 -7.89
C LEU A 113 28.56 -3.96 -7.19
N GLY A 114 28.81 -5.07 -7.91
CA GLY A 114 29.55 -6.22 -7.38
C GLY A 114 28.79 -7.09 -6.37
N ARG A 115 27.49 -6.85 -6.16
CA ARG A 115 26.60 -7.65 -5.30
C ARG A 115 25.49 -8.27 -6.11
N THR A 116 25.06 -9.46 -5.71
CA THR A 116 23.91 -10.17 -6.28
C THR A 116 22.74 -10.12 -5.30
N GLY A 117 21.53 -10.05 -5.84
CA GLY A 117 20.31 -9.93 -5.05
C GLY A 117 19.90 -8.48 -4.78
N TRP A 118 18.87 -8.02 -5.49
CA TRP A 118 18.37 -6.65 -5.42
C TRP A 118 16.87 -6.58 -5.65
N PHE A 119 16.22 -5.63 -5.02
CA PHE A 119 14.90 -5.21 -5.47
C PHE A 119 15.07 -4.33 -6.69
N ARG A 120 14.47 -4.71 -7.82
CA ARG A 120 14.59 -3.92 -9.06
C ARG A 120 13.24 -3.65 -9.70
N CYS A 121 12.91 -2.37 -9.85
CA CYS A 121 11.69 -1.95 -10.52
C CYS A 121 11.80 -2.19 -12.04
N PRO A 122 10.88 -2.96 -12.65
CA PRO A 122 10.96 -3.27 -14.08
C PRO A 122 10.60 -2.09 -14.98
N CYS A 123 9.91 -1.06 -14.45
CA CYS A 123 9.43 0.05 -15.25
C CYS A 123 10.57 0.98 -15.68
N HIS A 124 11.39 1.46 -14.74
CA HIS A 124 12.44 2.43 -15.02
C HIS A 124 13.77 2.10 -14.31
N GLY A 125 13.93 0.85 -13.85
CA GLY A 125 15.20 0.36 -13.33
C GLY A 125 15.60 0.84 -11.94
N SER A 126 14.73 1.50 -11.17
CA SER A 126 15.06 1.84 -9.78
C SER A 126 15.45 0.59 -9.01
N THR A 127 16.63 0.62 -8.38
CA THR A 127 17.26 -0.52 -7.73
C THR A 127 17.44 -0.21 -6.25
N TYR A 128 17.08 -1.18 -5.39
CA TYR A 128 17.07 -1.00 -3.95
C TYR A 128 17.77 -2.17 -3.27
N THR A 129 18.40 -1.90 -2.14
CA THR A 129 19.10 -2.91 -1.34
C THR A 129 18.12 -3.87 -0.65
N LYS A 130 18.60 -5.06 -0.28
CA LYS A 130 17.88 -5.99 0.61
C LYS A 130 17.69 -5.38 2.00
N GLU A 131 18.71 -4.67 2.47
CA GLU A 131 18.76 -4.05 3.79
C GLU A 131 17.91 -2.76 3.82
N GLY A 132 16.63 -2.92 4.08
CA GLY A 132 15.69 -1.81 4.25
C GLY A 132 15.18 -1.15 2.97
N GLY A 133 15.43 -1.75 1.79
CA GLY A 133 14.94 -1.20 0.52
C GLY A 133 15.53 0.17 0.17
N ILE A 134 16.77 0.42 0.54
CA ILE A 134 17.46 1.68 0.29
C ILE A 134 17.72 1.86 -1.21
N LEU A 135 17.37 3.02 -1.75
CA LEU A 135 17.58 3.35 -3.16
C LEU A 135 19.07 3.57 -3.45
N VAL A 136 19.60 2.86 -4.45
CA VAL A 136 20.98 2.99 -4.89
C VAL A 136 21.11 3.47 -6.33
N ALA A 137 20.07 3.30 -7.15
CA ALA A 137 20.04 3.75 -8.54
C ALA A 137 18.61 3.90 -9.06
N GLY A 138 18.45 4.76 -10.08
CA GLY A 138 17.20 4.96 -10.81
C GLY A 138 16.42 6.21 -10.41
N PRO A 139 15.26 6.46 -11.06
CA PRO A 139 14.55 7.72 -10.94
C PRO A 139 13.62 7.82 -9.72
N ALA A 140 13.53 6.81 -8.86
CA ALA A 140 12.74 6.91 -7.65
C ALA A 140 13.27 8.03 -6.73
N PRO A 141 12.40 8.82 -6.09
CA PRO A 141 12.84 9.95 -5.27
C PRO A 141 13.29 9.54 -3.85
N ARG A 142 13.09 8.28 -3.45
CA ARG A 142 13.34 7.79 -2.08
C ARG A 142 13.35 6.26 -2.00
N PRO A 143 13.78 5.69 -0.85
CA PRO A 143 13.68 4.26 -0.56
C PRO A 143 12.26 3.70 -0.60
N LEU A 144 12.13 2.37 -0.55
CA LEU A 144 10.83 1.70 -0.44
C LEU A 144 10.12 2.08 0.86
N ASP A 145 8.81 2.23 0.79
CA ASP A 145 7.98 2.44 1.97
C ASP A 145 7.89 1.17 2.82
N LEU A 146 7.62 1.37 4.10
CA LEU A 146 7.49 0.31 5.09
C LEU A 146 6.04 0.18 5.53
N PHE A 147 5.70 -1.00 6.04
CA PHE A 147 4.53 -1.22 6.87
C PHE A 147 4.95 -1.49 8.30
N ASP A 148 4.14 -1.03 9.24
CA ASP A 148 4.30 -1.34 10.64
C ASP A 148 4.02 -2.83 10.89
N LEU A 149 4.82 -3.45 11.76
CA LEU A 149 4.71 -4.86 12.13
C LEU A 149 4.83 -5.07 13.64
N GLU A 150 4.14 -6.08 14.11
CA GLU A 150 4.16 -6.53 15.50
C GLU A 150 4.49 -8.02 15.54
N VAL A 151 5.46 -8.40 16.35
CA VAL A 151 5.78 -9.81 16.61
C VAL A 151 4.92 -10.29 17.78
N GLN A 152 4.27 -11.44 17.60
CA GLN A 152 3.42 -12.06 18.61
C GLN A 152 4.21 -13.07 19.46
N ASP A 153 3.66 -13.49 20.61
CA ASP A 153 4.30 -14.44 21.52
C ASP A 153 4.57 -15.82 20.87
N ASP A 154 3.74 -16.22 19.91
CA ASP A 154 3.89 -17.44 19.12
C ASP A 154 4.87 -17.29 17.93
N LYS A 155 5.62 -16.20 17.90
CA LYS A 155 6.54 -15.82 16.81
C LYS A 155 5.85 -15.60 15.45
N SER A 156 4.54 -15.53 15.39
CA SER A 156 3.84 -15.02 14.21
C SER A 156 3.99 -13.50 14.11
N VAL A 157 3.80 -12.97 12.91
CA VAL A 157 3.97 -11.53 12.64
C VAL A 157 2.67 -10.95 12.10
N VAL A 158 2.23 -9.85 12.69
CA VAL A 158 1.08 -9.08 12.22
C VAL A 158 1.57 -7.82 11.55
N VAL A 159 1.26 -7.65 10.28
CA VAL A 159 1.65 -6.46 9.51
C VAL A 159 0.43 -5.62 9.17
N THR A 160 0.46 -4.35 9.52
CA THR A 160 -0.61 -3.40 9.22
C THR A 160 -0.37 -2.77 7.85
N THR A 161 -1.12 -3.21 6.85
CA THR A 161 -0.96 -2.80 5.45
C THR A 161 -2.03 -1.80 5.00
N GLY A 162 -1.72 -0.99 4.01
CA GLY A 162 -2.66 -0.02 3.42
C GLY A 162 -1.94 1.25 2.95
N VAL A 163 -2.53 1.96 1.99
CA VAL A 163 -1.90 3.19 1.45
C VAL A 163 -1.81 4.29 2.51
N THR A 164 -2.80 4.36 3.40
CA THR A 164 -2.91 5.41 4.42
C THR A 164 -2.02 5.18 5.64
N VAL A 165 -1.53 3.95 5.83
CA VAL A 165 -0.72 3.55 6.99
C VAL A 165 0.72 3.20 6.61
N ALA A 166 1.06 3.30 5.33
CA ALA A 166 2.43 3.07 4.90
C ALA A 166 3.36 4.15 5.46
N ILE A 167 4.46 3.72 6.08
CA ILE A 167 5.51 4.57 6.59
C ILE A 167 6.40 4.97 5.42
N LYS A 168 6.55 6.27 5.21
CA LYS A 168 7.38 6.79 4.12
C LYS A 168 8.83 6.32 4.28
N GLY A 169 9.36 5.71 3.22
CA GLY A 169 10.73 5.21 3.20
C GLY A 169 11.78 6.32 3.25
N GLY A 170 12.81 6.09 4.03
CA GLY A 170 13.97 6.96 4.20
C GLY A 170 15.26 6.16 4.35
N PRO A 171 16.44 6.83 4.37
CA PRO A 171 17.71 6.16 4.60
C PRO A 171 17.72 5.39 5.92
N GLU A 172 16.96 5.84 6.91
CA GLU A 172 16.82 5.25 8.23
C GLU A 172 15.97 3.96 8.25
N ASN A 173 15.48 3.46 7.12
CA ASN A 173 14.69 2.22 7.07
C ASN A 173 15.31 1.05 7.87
N PRO A 174 16.64 0.78 7.77
CA PRO A 174 17.25 -0.32 8.51
C PRO A 174 17.13 -0.20 10.03
N SER A 175 17.18 1.03 10.56
CA SER A 175 17.07 1.26 12.01
C SER A 175 15.67 1.00 12.58
N LYS A 176 14.67 0.89 11.70
CA LYS A 176 13.26 0.57 12.06
C LYS A 176 12.99 -0.93 12.13
N ALA A 177 14.01 -1.78 11.98
CA ALA A 177 13.86 -3.22 12.10
C ALA A 177 13.40 -3.60 13.52
N ILE A 178 12.40 -4.47 13.60
CA ILE A 178 11.87 -4.98 14.87
C ILE A 178 12.65 -6.25 15.22
N PRO A 179 13.31 -6.32 16.39
CA PRO A 179 14.04 -7.50 16.82
C PRO A 179 13.18 -8.76 16.74
N TYR A 180 13.76 -9.83 16.20
CA TYR A 180 13.08 -11.11 16.03
C TYR A 180 14.06 -12.25 16.26
N ASP A 181 13.83 -12.99 17.33
CA ASP A 181 14.58 -14.19 17.67
C ASP A 181 13.83 -15.42 17.14
N ALA A 182 14.39 -16.04 16.08
CA ALA A 182 13.80 -17.19 15.39
C ALA A 182 13.85 -18.48 16.22
#